data_b98049198451374896c8e033cbcfc2b0
#
_entry.id   b98049198451374896c8e033cbcfc2b0
#
_cell.length_a   1.000
_cell.length_b   1.000
_cell.length_c   1.000
_cell.angle_alpha   90.00
_cell.angle_beta   90.00
_cell.angle_gamma   90.00
#
_symmetry.space_group_name_H-M   'P 1'
#
loop_
_entity.id
_entity.type
_entity.pdbx_description
1 polymer ?
#
loop_
_entity_poly.entity_id
_entity_poly.type
_entity_poly.pdbx_seq_one_letter_code
_entity_poly.pdbx_strand_id
1 'polypeptide(L)'
;GNSILIKSDPETNEKVKNAIQFLVNQFINNGNIENKDILSSVDKFMINEKIKNNNVTDIIKTPKKSIIPRSEKQKNYVRALRQSDIVISAGPAGTGKTFLAVAVGLTMLLEKKIERIILSRPAVEAGERLGFLPGDMKEKVDPYLRPLYDSLYDLFDFEKIQRMIEIGDIEIAPLAFMRGRTLKNSFAILDEAQNATDTQIKMFLTRIGENSKIVVNGDPTQIDLPNKNMSGLVRSKELLGHLKEISIVDFDHSDVVRHPLVSKIVKAXX
;
A
#
# COMPACT_ATOMS: atom_id res chain seq x y z
N GLY A 1 -29.24 -29.47 20.71
CA GLY A 1 -28.05 -30.27 20.86
C GLY A 1 -26.78 -29.45 20.79
N ASN A 2 -25.75 -29.86 21.50
CA ASN A 2 -24.51 -29.12 21.62
C ASN A 2 -23.36 -29.78 20.83
N SER A 3 -23.68 -30.42 19.71
CA SER A 3 -22.68 -31.09 18.91
C SER A 3 -22.65 -30.55 17.48
N ILE A 4 -21.46 -30.41 16.94
CA ILE A 4 -21.21 -29.99 15.56
C ILE A 4 -20.51 -31.16 14.86
N LEU A 5 -21.08 -31.62 13.76
CA LEU A 5 -20.49 -32.70 12.97
C LEU A 5 -19.79 -32.08 11.76
N ILE A 6 -18.48 -32.32 11.65
CA ILE A 6 -17.66 -31.82 10.55
C ILE A 6 -17.36 -33.00 9.62
N LYS A 7 -17.70 -32.87 8.34
CA LYS A 7 -17.45 -33.88 7.31
C LYS A 7 -16.46 -33.38 6.28
N SER A 8 -15.20 -33.73 6.42
CA SER A 8 -14.15 -33.39 5.48
C SER A 8 -12.96 -34.34 5.68
N ASP A 9 -11.86 -34.10 5.01
CA ASP A 9 -10.63 -34.84 5.25
C ASP A 9 -10.08 -34.54 6.66
N PRO A 10 -9.24 -35.44 7.23
CA PRO A 10 -8.77 -35.26 8.61
C PRO A 10 -8.05 -33.94 8.89
N GLU A 11 -7.30 -33.45 7.93
CA GLU A 11 -6.56 -32.21 8.09
C GLU A 11 -7.50 -31.00 8.15
N THR A 12 -8.46 -30.94 7.22
CA THR A 12 -9.48 -29.88 7.22
C THR A 12 -10.34 -29.95 8.48
N ASN A 13 -10.69 -31.16 8.93
CA ASN A 13 -11.44 -31.36 10.18
C ASN A 13 -10.75 -30.69 11.36
N GLU A 14 -9.43 -30.89 11.49
CA GLU A 14 -8.67 -30.32 12.61
C GLU A 14 -8.65 -28.79 12.54
N LYS A 15 -8.48 -28.24 11.33
CA LYS A 15 -8.50 -26.79 11.11
C LYS A 15 -9.85 -26.18 11.50
N VAL A 16 -10.94 -26.78 11.03
CA VAL A 16 -12.30 -26.31 11.33
C VAL A 16 -12.56 -26.41 12.83
N LYS A 17 -12.15 -27.51 13.47
CA LYS A 17 -12.29 -27.70 14.92
C LYS A 17 -11.59 -26.55 15.67
N ASN A 18 -10.36 -26.23 15.28
CA ASN A 18 -9.60 -25.16 15.94
C ASN A 18 -10.25 -23.78 15.72
N ALA A 19 -10.78 -23.53 14.52
CA ALA A 19 -11.48 -22.28 14.23
C ALA A 19 -12.74 -22.14 15.08
N ILE A 20 -13.52 -23.21 15.19
CA ILE A 20 -14.75 -23.22 16.00
C ILE A 20 -14.39 -23.01 17.49
N GLN A 21 -13.36 -23.70 17.97
CA GLN A 21 -12.93 -23.56 19.38
C GLN A 21 -12.51 -22.11 19.68
N PHE A 22 -11.83 -21.49 18.75
CA PHE A 22 -11.46 -20.06 18.86
C PHE A 22 -12.70 -19.18 18.98
N LEU A 23 -13.70 -19.41 18.12
CA LEU A 23 -14.94 -18.63 18.16
C LEU A 23 -15.73 -18.86 19.46
N VAL A 24 -15.76 -20.10 19.95
CA VAL A 24 -16.40 -20.42 21.22
C VAL A 24 -15.71 -19.65 22.36
N ASN A 25 -14.38 -19.62 22.38
CA ASN A 25 -13.63 -18.90 23.39
C ASN A 25 -13.90 -17.38 23.31
N GLN A 26 -14.00 -16.83 22.09
CA GLN A 26 -14.36 -15.43 21.91
C GLN A 26 -15.76 -15.14 22.45
N PHE A 27 -16.71 -16.02 22.17
CA PHE A 27 -18.07 -15.88 22.70
C PHE A 27 -18.10 -15.92 24.23
N ILE A 28 -17.36 -16.85 24.82
CA ILE A 28 -17.30 -16.96 26.29
C ILE A 28 -16.74 -15.68 26.92
N ASN A 29 -15.71 -15.11 26.28
CA ASN A 29 -15.03 -13.91 26.82
C ASN A 29 -15.81 -12.63 26.58
N ASN A 30 -16.45 -12.48 25.41
CA ASN A 30 -17.02 -11.21 24.97
C ASN A 30 -18.56 -11.18 24.95
N GLY A 31 -19.20 -12.34 25.08
CA GLY A 31 -20.66 -12.46 25.05
C GLY A 31 -21.30 -12.43 23.66
N ASN A 32 -20.50 -12.16 22.61
CA ASN A 32 -21.03 -12.16 21.24
C ASN A 32 -19.93 -12.59 20.27
N ILE A 33 -20.35 -12.85 19.02
CA ILE A 33 -19.45 -13.12 17.89
C ILE A 33 -19.86 -12.17 16.77
N GLU A 34 -18.90 -11.41 16.26
CA GLU A 34 -19.12 -10.53 15.12
C GLU A 34 -18.56 -11.15 13.85
N ASN A 35 -18.98 -10.64 12.69
CA ASN A 35 -18.47 -11.12 11.40
C ASN A 35 -16.94 -11.03 11.32
N LYS A 36 -16.34 -10.03 11.93
CA LYS A 36 -14.87 -9.90 11.96
C LYS A 36 -14.20 -11.05 12.70
N ASP A 37 -14.84 -11.59 13.73
CA ASP A 37 -14.30 -12.73 14.49
C ASP A 37 -14.32 -14.00 13.64
N ILE A 38 -15.40 -14.18 12.87
CA ILE A 38 -15.51 -15.32 11.96
C ILE A 38 -14.41 -15.23 10.90
N LEU A 39 -14.28 -14.07 10.25
CA LEU A 39 -13.25 -13.87 9.24
C LEU A 39 -11.84 -14.09 9.80
N SER A 40 -11.59 -13.57 11.00
CA SER A 40 -10.32 -13.76 11.69
C SER A 40 -10.03 -15.23 11.98
N SER A 41 -11.04 -16.00 12.38
CA SER A 41 -10.86 -17.44 12.66
C SER A 41 -10.57 -18.22 11.36
N VAL A 42 -11.24 -17.87 10.27
CA VAL A 42 -11.00 -18.49 8.96
C VAL A 42 -9.57 -18.19 8.51
N ASP A 43 -9.16 -16.91 8.57
CA ASP A 43 -7.80 -16.52 8.20
C ASP A 43 -6.76 -17.23 9.05
N LYS A 44 -6.99 -17.34 10.35
CA LYS A 44 -6.03 -17.90 11.29
C LYS A 44 -5.87 -19.42 11.15
N PHE A 45 -6.96 -20.14 10.91
CA PHE A 45 -6.95 -21.61 10.98
C PHE A 45 -7.14 -22.31 9.64
N MET A 46 -7.82 -21.67 8.67
CA MET A 46 -8.12 -22.32 7.38
C MET A 46 -7.10 -21.96 6.29
N ILE A 47 -6.50 -20.79 6.37
CA ILE A 47 -5.54 -20.32 5.35
C ILE A 47 -4.10 -20.75 5.65
N ASN A 48 -3.89 -21.35 6.81
CA ASN A 48 -2.57 -21.58 7.42
C ASN A 48 -1.63 -22.54 6.68
N GLU A 49 -2.03 -23.17 5.60
CA GLU A 49 -1.07 -24.02 4.85
C GLU A 49 -0.18 -23.19 3.92
N LYS A 50 -0.70 -22.11 3.39
CA LYS A 50 0.14 -21.20 2.61
C LYS A 50 1.00 -20.32 3.52
N ILE A 51 0.62 -20.21 4.80
CA ILE A 51 1.32 -19.35 5.77
C ILE A 51 2.52 -20.08 6.42
N LYS A 52 2.55 -21.42 6.43
CA LYS A 52 3.70 -22.16 6.99
C LYS A 52 5.00 -21.91 6.20
N ASN A 53 4.87 -21.47 4.96
CA ASN A 53 6.01 -21.05 4.15
C ASN A 53 6.19 -19.53 4.09
N ASN A 54 5.27 -18.78 4.73
CA ASN A 54 5.38 -17.33 4.79
C ASN A 54 5.85 -16.96 6.20
N ASN A 55 7.01 -16.38 6.28
CA ASN A 55 7.46 -15.80 7.54
C ASN A 55 6.35 -14.89 8.08
N VAL A 56 5.98 -15.09 9.33
CA VAL A 56 4.98 -14.28 10.04
C VAL A 56 5.28 -12.78 9.91
N THR A 57 6.54 -12.46 9.62
CA THR A 57 7.04 -11.09 9.43
C THR A 57 6.49 -10.38 8.19
N ASP A 58 5.95 -11.12 7.19
CA ASP A 58 5.48 -10.50 5.95
C ASP A 58 4.06 -9.95 6.05
N ILE A 59 3.33 -10.31 7.12
CA ILE A 59 1.96 -9.83 7.32
C ILE A 59 1.99 -8.38 7.83
N ILE A 60 1.11 -7.54 7.29
CA ILE A 60 0.97 -6.15 7.74
C ILE A 60 -0.33 -6.07 8.56
N LYS A 61 -0.20 -5.82 9.86
CA LYS A 61 -1.35 -5.74 10.77
C LYS A 61 -1.77 -4.29 10.95
N THR A 62 -2.88 -3.90 10.34
CA THR A 62 -3.46 -2.57 10.51
C THR A 62 -4.70 -2.65 11.42
N PRO A 63 -5.18 -1.52 11.95
CA PRO A 63 -6.33 -1.56 12.86
C PRO A 63 -7.60 -2.19 12.28
N LYS A 64 -7.87 -2.00 10.98
CA LYS A 64 -9.07 -2.56 10.35
C LYS A 64 -8.86 -3.96 9.81
N LYS A 65 -7.65 -4.30 9.35
CA LYS A 65 -7.43 -5.61 8.71
C LYS A 65 -5.96 -6.01 8.73
N SER A 66 -5.74 -7.31 8.62
CA SER A 66 -4.40 -7.87 8.38
C SER A 66 -4.24 -8.08 6.87
N ILE A 67 -3.13 -7.61 6.33
CA ILE A 67 -2.84 -7.71 4.90
C ILE A 67 -1.77 -8.78 4.71
N ILE A 68 -2.12 -9.81 3.94
CA ILE A 68 -1.23 -10.92 3.65
C ILE A 68 -0.75 -10.76 2.20
N PRO A 69 0.56 -10.57 1.97
CA PRO A 69 1.07 -10.51 0.61
C PRO A 69 0.72 -11.79 -0.16
N ARG A 70 0.23 -11.65 -1.38
CA ARG A 70 -0.29 -12.76 -2.18
C ARG A 70 0.72 -13.37 -3.14
N SER A 71 1.74 -12.60 -3.52
CA SER A 71 2.78 -13.08 -4.44
C SER A 71 4.15 -12.93 -3.80
N GLU A 72 5.14 -13.65 -4.36
CA GLU A 72 6.52 -13.51 -3.89
C GLU A 72 7.03 -12.07 -4.04
N LYS A 73 6.64 -11.40 -5.12
CA LYS A 73 7.04 -10.00 -5.32
C LYS A 73 6.41 -9.07 -4.31
N GLN A 74 5.15 -9.32 -3.92
CA GLN A 74 4.52 -8.55 -2.84
C GLN A 74 5.25 -8.77 -1.52
N LYS A 75 5.66 -10.01 -1.21
CA LYS A 75 6.44 -10.31 0.00
C LYS A 75 7.78 -9.57 -0.02
N ASN A 76 8.49 -9.65 -1.14
CA ASN A 76 9.77 -8.96 -1.31
C ASN A 76 9.58 -7.45 -1.14
N TYR A 77 8.49 -6.92 -1.66
CA TYR A 77 8.17 -5.50 -1.54
C TYR A 77 7.94 -5.11 -0.08
N VAL A 78 7.14 -5.86 0.65
CA VAL A 78 6.89 -5.59 2.08
C VAL A 78 8.21 -5.61 2.87
N ARG A 79 9.07 -6.60 2.62
CA ARG A 79 10.37 -6.68 3.27
C ARG A 79 11.24 -5.47 2.93
N ALA A 80 11.27 -5.07 1.66
CA ALA A 80 12.01 -3.89 1.22
C ALA A 80 11.49 -2.62 1.90
N LEU A 81 10.17 -2.45 1.96
CA LEU A 81 9.55 -1.29 2.62
C LEU A 81 9.98 -1.17 4.08
N ARG A 82 10.17 -2.29 4.75
CA ARG A 82 10.55 -2.32 6.17
C ARG A 82 12.05 -2.14 6.38
N GLN A 83 12.89 -2.57 5.44
CA GLN A 83 14.34 -2.70 5.63
C GLN A 83 15.16 -1.67 4.86
N SER A 84 14.71 -1.25 3.68
CA SER A 84 15.49 -0.37 2.81
C SER A 84 15.20 1.10 3.10
N ASP A 85 16.18 1.95 2.86
CA ASP A 85 15.99 3.40 2.99
C ASP A 85 15.14 3.95 1.85
N ILE A 86 15.35 3.43 0.65
CA ILE A 86 14.59 3.83 -0.54
C ILE A 86 14.11 2.57 -1.26
N VAL A 87 12.84 2.56 -1.66
CA VAL A 87 12.27 1.49 -2.48
C VAL A 87 11.68 2.12 -3.73
N ILE A 88 12.07 1.60 -4.89
CA ILE A 88 11.49 2.02 -6.18
C ILE A 88 10.76 0.80 -6.74
N SER A 89 9.46 0.92 -6.97
CA SER A 89 8.70 -0.17 -7.56
C SER A 89 8.01 0.26 -8.84
N ALA A 90 7.95 -0.66 -9.77
CA ALA A 90 7.32 -0.42 -11.06
C ALA A 90 6.50 -1.65 -11.46
N GLY A 91 5.43 -1.40 -12.18
CA GLY A 91 4.59 -2.47 -12.69
C GLY A 91 3.14 -2.06 -12.87
N PRO A 92 2.31 -2.98 -13.39
CA PRO A 92 0.93 -2.67 -13.72
C PRO A 92 0.10 -2.21 -12.52
N ALA A 93 -0.95 -1.44 -12.78
CA ALA A 93 -1.94 -1.09 -11.78
C ALA A 93 -2.58 -2.39 -11.23
N GLY A 94 -3.03 -2.35 -9.98
CA GLY A 94 -3.68 -3.49 -9.36
C GLY A 94 -2.73 -4.51 -8.73
N THR A 95 -1.44 -4.23 -8.67
CA THR A 95 -0.46 -5.13 -8.02
C THR A 95 -0.29 -4.84 -6.52
N GLY A 96 -0.98 -3.83 -6.00
CA GLY A 96 -0.96 -3.50 -4.58
C GLY A 96 0.17 -2.58 -4.14
N LYS A 97 0.96 -2.04 -5.07
CA LYS A 97 2.13 -1.23 -4.74
C LYS A 97 1.83 -0.13 -3.71
N THR A 98 0.90 0.73 -4.03
CA THR A 98 0.61 1.88 -3.19
C THR A 98 -0.09 1.47 -1.91
N PHE A 99 -1.07 0.58 -2.00
CA PHE A 99 -1.80 0.10 -0.82
C PHE A 99 -0.87 -0.56 0.19
N LEU A 100 0.04 -1.43 -0.27
CA LEU A 100 1.01 -2.10 0.62
C LEU A 100 1.95 -1.08 1.26
N ALA A 101 2.42 -0.10 0.48
CA ALA A 101 3.31 0.94 1.02
C ALA A 101 2.61 1.79 2.06
N VAL A 102 1.36 2.21 1.81
CA VAL A 102 0.57 2.97 2.77
C VAL A 102 0.35 2.15 4.05
N ALA A 103 0.06 0.86 3.90
CA ALA A 103 -0.17 -0.03 5.05
C ALA A 103 1.08 -0.16 5.93
N VAL A 104 2.25 -0.37 5.31
CA VAL A 104 3.51 -0.45 6.06
C VAL A 104 3.80 0.87 6.77
N GLY A 105 3.65 2.00 6.05
CA GLY A 105 3.87 3.32 6.63
C GLY A 105 2.95 3.58 7.82
N LEU A 106 1.67 3.23 7.69
CA LEU A 106 0.70 3.43 8.77
C LEU A 106 1.06 2.58 9.99
N THR A 107 1.47 1.32 9.82
CA THR A 107 1.88 0.49 10.96
C THR A 107 3.12 1.08 11.65
N MET A 108 4.08 1.58 10.88
CA MET A 108 5.27 2.21 11.44
C MET A 108 4.92 3.48 12.23
N LEU A 109 3.96 4.26 11.74
CA LEU A 109 3.48 5.46 12.44
C LEU A 109 2.78 5.08 13.76
N LEU A 110 1.89 4.09 13.71
CA LEU A 110 1.15 3.65 14.91
C LEU A 110 2.06 2.99 15.94
N GLU A 111 3.15 2.35 15.49
CA GLU A 111 4.16 1.77 16.38
C GLU A 111 5.20 2.81 16.84
N LYS A 112 5.06 4.05 16.42
CA LYS A 112 5.94 5.17 16.76
C LYS A 112 7.39 4.98 16.30
N LYS A 113 7.58 4.20 15.25
CA LYS A 113 8.89 4.03 14.58
C LYS A 113 9.22 5.24 13.71
N ILE A 114 8.19 5.92 13.24
CA ILE A 114 8.28 7.19 12.50
C ILE A 114 7.27 8.15 13.11
N GLU A 115 7.39 9.43 12.78
CA GLU A 115 6.52 10.48 13.30
C GLU A 115 5.52 10.99 12.26
N ARG A 116 5.77 10.76 10.96
CA ARG A 116 4.95 11.31 9.89
C ARG A 116 4.92 10.40 8.68
N ILE A 117 3.74 10.29 8.06
CA ILE A 117 3.58 9.72 6.72
C ILE A 117 3.34 10.88 5.77
N ILE A 118 4.01 10.85 4.62
CA ILE A 118 3.80 11.83 3.55
C ILE A 118 3.42 11.07 2.29
N LEU A 119 2.24 11.38 1.75
CA LEU A 119 1.73 10.78 0.52
C LEU A 119 1.66 11.84 -0.56
N SER A 120 2.24 11.55 -1.72
CA SER A 120 2.35 12.53 -2.78
C SER A 120 2.10 11.91 -4.15
N ARG A 121 1.67 12.73 -5.08
CA ARG A 121 1.55 12.41 -6.50
C ARG A 121 2.07 13.58 -7.34
N PRO A 122 2.64 13.32 -8.51
CA PRO A 122 2.89 14.41 -9.46
C PRO A 122 1.55 15.00 -9.91
N ALA A 123 1.47 16.31 -10.00
CA ALA A 123 0.28 16.97 -10.55
C ALA A 123 0.35 16.91 -12.08
N VAL A 124 -0.50 16.08 -12.70
CA VAL A 124 -0.56 15.95 -14.15
C VAL A 124 -1.85 16.62 -14.66
N GLU A 125 -1.71 17.51 -15.60
CA GLU A 125 -2.83 18.19 -16.26
C GLU A 125 -3.37 17.30 -17.39
N ALA A 126 -4.23 16.35 -17.05
CA ALA A 126 -4.82 15.40 -18.01
C ALA A 126 -5.83 16.11 -18.89
N GLY A 127 -5.36 16.90 -19.86
CA GLY A 127 -6.20 17.62 -20.82
C GLY A 127 -6.86 18.90 -20.29
N GLU A 128 -6.80 19.13 -19.00
CA GLU A 128 -7.31 20.35 -18.37
C GLU A 128 -6.21 21.01 -17.55
N ARG A 129 -6.07 22.30 -17.72
CA ARG A 129 -5.09 23.07 -16.94
C ARG A 129 -5.62 23.25 -15.51
N LEU A 130 -4.79 22.95 -14.51
CA LEU A 130 -5.17 23.11 -13.11
C LEU A 130 -5.67 24.53 -12.79
N GLY A 131 -5.14 25.53 -13.47
CA GLY A 131 -5.53 26.92 -13.28
C GLY A 131 -7.00 27.22 -13.60
N PHE A 132 -7.66 26.37 -14.37
CA PHE A 132 -9.07 26.57 -14.74
C PHE A 132 -10.05 25.91 -13.75
N LEU A 133 -9.56 25.10 -12.81
CA LEU A 133 -10.42 24.50 -11.80
C LEU A 133 -10.75 25.56 -10.74
N PRO A 134 -11.98 25.55 -10.20
CA PRO A 134 -12.31 26.48 -9.13
C PRO A 134 -11.61 26.11 -7.82
N GLY A 135 -11.35 27.10 -7.00
CA GLY A 135 -10.74 26.89 -5.69
C GLY A 135 -9.23 27.15 -5.65
N ASP A 136 -8.66 26.97 -4.50
CA ASP A 136 -7.20 27.13 -4.32
C ASP A 136 -6.45 25.90 -4.87
N MET A 137 -5.11 25.94 -4.84
CA MET A 137 -4.29 24.85 -5.38
C MET A 137 -4.58 23.51 -4.71
N LYS A 138 -4.83 23.50 -3.41
CA LYS A 138 -5.14 22.28 -2.67
C LYS A 138 -6.47 21.67 -3.16
N GLU A 139 -7.49 22.51 -3.32
CA GLU A 139 -8.79 22.06 -3.81
C GLU A 139 -8.71 21.57 -5.25
N LYS A 140 -7.91 22.25 -6.10
CA LYS A 140 -7.76 21.88 -7.50
C LYS A 140 -7.13 20.52 -7.70
N VAL A 141 -6.19 20.12 -6.83
CA VAL A 141 -5.50 18.82 -6.96
C VAL A 141 -6.15 17.71 -6.16
N ASP A 142 -7.16 18.01 -5.32
CA ASP A 142 -7.80 17.02 -4.46
C ASP A 142 -8.28 15.75 -5.20
N PRO A 143 -8.94 15.86 -6.38
CA PRO A 143 -9.36 14.66 -7.10
C PRO A 143 -8.21 13.71 -7.46
N TYR A 144 -7.03 14.25 -7.73
CA TYR A 144 -5.86 13.43 -8.07
C TYR A 144 -5.30 12.71 -6.85
N LEU A 145 -5.56 13.25 -5.66
CA LEU A 145 -5.05 12.69 -4.41
C LEU A 145 -6.05 11.77 -3.72
N ARG A 146 -7.29 11.73 -4.16
CA ARG A 146 -8.36 10.96 -3.52
C ARG A 146 -8.00 9.47 -3.31
N PRO A 147 -7.40 8.76 -4.27
CA PRO A 147 -7.05 7.36 -4.01
C PRO A 147 -6.09 7.16 -2.84
N LEU A 148 -5.28 8.15 -2.50
CA LEU A 148 -4.39 8.08 -1.34
C LEU A 148 -5.20 8.15 -0.04
N TYR A 149 -6.21 9.04 0.02
CA TYR A 149 -7.13 9.10 1.16
C TYR A 149 -7.89 7.78 1.30
N ASP A 150 -8.39 7.23 0.19
CA ASP A 150 -9.17 6.00 0.21
C ASP A 150 -8.34 4.84 0.77
N SER A 151 -7.05 4.75 0.41
CA SER A 151 -6.16 3.73 0.95
C SER A 151 -6.07 3.81 2.48
N LEU A 152 -5.98 5.01 3.02
CA LEU A 152 -5.92 5.21 4.48
C LEU A 152 -7.23 4.78 5.15
N TYR A 153 -8.38 5.16 4.58
CA TYR A 153 -9.68 4.82 5.15
C TYR A 153 -9.96 3.31 5.10
N ASP A 154 -9.37 2.59 4.17
CA ASP A 154 -9.45 1.13 4.13
C ASP A 154 -8.70 0.46 5.29
N LEU A 155 -7.74 1.17 5.88
CA LEU A 155 -6.81 0.61 6.87
C LEU A 155 -7.11 1.05 8.31
N PHE A 156 -7.78 2.19 8.49
CA PHE A 156 -8.03 2.74 9.81
C PHE A 156 -9.31 3.59 9.78
N ASP A 157 -9.88 3.84 10.95
CA ASP A 157 -11.13 4.59 11.09
C ASP A 157 -11.01 5.99 10.49
N PHE A 158 -12.08 6.39 9.78
CA PHE A 158 -12.14 7.70 9.11
C PHE A 158 -11.81 8.85 10.06
N GLU A 159 -12.45 8.88 11.25
CA GLU A 159 -12.26 9.96 12.22
C GLU A 159 -10.81 10.02 12.71
N LYS A 160 -10.19 8.85 12.92
CA LYS A 160 -8.81 8.79 13.38
C LYS A 160 -7.84 9.26 12.28
N ILE A 161 -8.07 8.87 11.04
CA ILE A 161 -7.27 9.36 9.91
C ILE A 161 -7.41 10.88 9.77
N GLN A 162 -8.63 11.40 9.85
CA GLN A 162 -8.86 12.85 9.77
C GLN A 162 -8.09 13.58 10.88
N ARG A 163 -8.14 13.06 12.09
CA ARG A 163 -7.41 13.65 13.21
C ARG A 163 -5.89 13.67 12.95
N MET A 164 -5.36 12.56 12.43
CA MET A 164 -3.93 12.45 12.10
C MET A 164 -3.52 13.45 11.01
N ILE A 165 -4.41 13.69 10.05
CA ILE A 165 -4.17 14.70 9.00
C ILE A 165 -4.17 16.10 9.62
N GLU A 166 -5.14 16.41 10.51
CA GLU A 166 -5.24 17.71 11.15
C GLU A 166 -4.02 18.06 11.98
N ILE A 167 -3.47 17.09 12.72
CA ILE A 167 -2.30 17.34 13.56
C ILE A 167 -0.97 17.22 12.83
N GLY A 168 -0.99 16.82 11.57
CA GLY A 168 0.21 16.73 10.74
C GLY A 168 0.96 15.41 10.79
N ASP A 169 0.42 14.38 11.44
CA ASP A 169 1.02 13.04 11.43
C ASP A 169 0.90 12.40 10.05
N ILE A 170 -0.13 12.76 9.30
CA ILE A 170 -0.30 12.34 7.92
C ILE A 170 -0.43 13.60 7.06
N GLU A 171 0.38 13.69 6.01
CA GLU A 171 0.35 14.79 5.07
C GLU A 171 0.10 14.23 3.66
N ILE A 172 -0.86 14.79 2.95
CA ILE A 172 -1.17 14.41 1.57
C ILE A 172 -1.06 15.68 0.73
N ALA A 173 -0.10 15.70 -0.20
CA ALA A 173 0.21 16.93 -0.94
C ALA A 173 0.81 16.62 -2.31
N PRO A 174 0.65 17.53 -3.30
CA PRO A 174 1.34 17.38 -4.58
C PRO A 174 2.86 17.36 -4.42
N LEU A 175 3.52 16.70 -5.37
CA LEU A 175 4.98 16.51 -5.35
C LEU A 175 5.73 17.84 -5.21
N ALA A 176 5.26 18.90 -5.85
CA ALA A 176 5.92 20.21 -5.82
C ALA A 176 6.08 20.76 -4.39
N PHE A 177 5.21 20.35 -3.47
CA PHE A 177 5.24 20.84 -2.08
C PHE A 177 6.41 20.23 -1.28
N MET A 178 7.08 19.22 -1.83
CA MET A 178 8.22 18.57 -1.16
C MET A 178 9.54 19.34 -1.38
N ARG A 179 9.59 20.23 -2.34
CA ARG A 179 10.82 20.94 -2.72
C ARG A 179 11.41 21.72 -1.54
N GLY A 180 12.72 21.58 -1.36
CA GLY A 180 13.45 22.31 -0.33
C GLY A 180 13.33 21.77 1.09
N ARG A 181 12.58 20.70 1.28
CA ARG A 181 12.38 20.10 2.63
C ARG A 181 13.43 19.04 2.89
N THR A 182 13.70 18.80 4.16
CA THR A 182 14.42 17.60 4.63
C THR A 182 13.45 16.83 5.51
N LEU A 183 13.16 15.59 5.11
CA LEU A 183 12.17 14.76 5.80
C LEU A 183 12.87 13.90 6.85
N LYS A 184 12.52 14.12 8.12
CA LYS A 184 13.06 13.35 9.25
C LYS A 184 11.96 12.53 9.90
N ASN A 185 12.30 11.34 10.37
CA ASN A 185 11.36 10.45 11.05
C ASN A 185 10.08 10.26 10.25
N SER A 186 10.22 10.12 8.92
CA SER A 186 9.11 10.14 7.99
C SER A 186 9.12 8.92 7.07
N PHE A 187 7.93 8.52 6.65
CA PHE A 187 7.72 7.53 5.60
C PHE A 187 7.01 8.25 4.46
N ALA A 188 7.74 8.49 3.37
CA ALA A 188 7.23 9.31 2.27
C ALA A 188 7.03 8.46 1.02
N ILE A 189 5.86 8.57 0.40
CA ILE A 189 5.50 7.82 -0.79
C ILE A 189 5.20 8.77 -1.94
N LEU A 190 5.87 8.58 -3.07
CA LEU A 190 5.51 9.19 -4.34
C LEU A 190 4.77 8.15 -5.17
N ASP A 191 3.48 8.33 -5.34
CA ASP A 191 2.62 7.47 -6.14
C ASP A 191 2.50 8.03 -7.56
N GLU A 192 2.18 7.16 -8.53
CA GLU A 192 2.06 7.54 -9.95
C GLU A 192 3.34 8.19 -10.49
N ALA A 193 4.49 7.67 -10.07
CA ALA A 193 5.79 8.28 -10.35
C ALA A 193 6.19 8.22 -11.83
N GLN A 194 5.51 7.41 -12.66
CA GLN A 194 5.71 7.44 -14.11
C GLN A 194 5.38 8.81 -14.68
N ASN A 195 4.60 9.62 -13.97
CA ASN A 195 4.22 10.97 -14.37
C ASN A 195 5.14 12.04 -13.78
N ALA A 196 6.29 11.64 -13.24
CA ALA A 196 7.32 12.57 -12.76
C ALA A 196 8.55 12.50 -13.67
N THR A 197 9.17 13.64 -13.88
CA THR A 197 10.42 13.72 -14.67
C THR A 197 11.62 13.24 -13.83
N ASP A 198 12.76 13.03 -14.49
CA ASP A 198 14.03 12.73 -13.81
C ASP A 198 14.32 13.74 -12.70
N THR A 199 14.19 15.02 -13.01
CA THR A 199 14.45 16.10 -12.06
C THR A 199 13.52 16.03 -10.86
N GLN A 200 12.24 15.75 -11.11
CA GLN A 200 11.24 15.66 -10.03
C GLN A 200 11.49 14.45 -9.14
N ILE A 201 11.83 13.29 -9.70
CA ILE A 201 12.13 12.10 -8.89
C ILE A 201 13.41 12.33 -8.08
N LYS A 202 14.44 12.89 -8.70
CA LYS A 202 15.68 13.24 -8.01
C LYS A 202 15.40 14.21 -6.85
N MET A 203 14.57 15.21 -7.11
CA MET A 203 14.16 16.16 -6.07
C MET A 203 13.51 15.43 -4.90
N PHE A 204 12.56 14.52 -5.16
CA PHE A 204 11.87 13.79 -4.11
C PHE A 204 12.82 12.88 -3.32
N LEU A 205 13.65 12.11 -4.01
CA LEU A 205 14.58 11.18 -3.37
C LEU A 205 15.59 11.89 -2.48
N THR A 206 16.00 13.09 -2.87
CA THR A 206 17.00 13.86 -2.09
C THR A 206 16.38 14.58 -0.90
N ARG A 207 15.07 14.41 -0.63
CA ARG A 207 14.45 14.90 0.61
C ARG A 207 14.77 14.02 1.82
N ILE A 208 15.35 12.82 1.59
CA ILE A 208 15.56 11.86 2.66
C ILE A 208 16.44 12.44 3.77
N GLY A 209 16.00 12.27 5.00
CA GLY A 209 16.71 12.70 6.19
C GLY A 209 16.80 11.58 7.22
N GLU A 210 17.21 11.93 8.42
CA GLU A 210 17.42 10.98 9.50
C GLU A 210 16.16 10.16 9.78
N ASN A 211 16.32 8.84 9.92
CA ASN A 211 15.25 7.90 10.26
C ASN A 211 14.04 8.00 9.31
N SER A 212 14.31 8.15 8.01
CA SER A 212 13.23 8.27 7.03
C SER A 212 13.35 7.20 5.96
N LYS A 213 12.21 6.88 5.36
CA LYS A 213 12.11 5.96 4.23
C LYS A 213 11.38 6.66 3.10
N ILE A 214 11.84 6.43 1.88
CA ILE A 214 11.22 7.01 0.69
C ILE A 214 10.83 5.88 -0.26
N VAL A 215 9.60 5.93 -0.75
CA VAL A 215 9.04 4.94 -1.66
C VAL A 215 8.59 5.65 -2.93
N VAL A 216 9.00 5.11 -4.08
CA VAL A 216 8.60 5.63 -5.39
C VAL A 216 7.92 4.51 -6.16
N ASN A 217 6.64 4.69 -6.48
CA ASN A 217 5.80 3.67 -7.14
C ASN A 217 5.26 4.21 -8.45
N GLY A 218 5.26 3.39 -9.50
CA GLY A 218 4.63 3.78 -10.74
C GLY A 218 4.42 2.64 -11.72
N ASP A 219 3.67 2.94 -12.77
CA ASP A 219 3.40 2.04 -13.89
C ASP A 219 3.99 2.67 -15.17
N PRO A 220 5.12 2.19 -15.65
CA PRO A 220 5.77 2.81 -16.81
C PRO A 220 4.96 2.70 -18.12
N THR A 221 3.87 1.92 -18.13
CA THR A 221 3.00 1.84 -19.31
C THR A 221 1.89 2.89 -19.30
N GLN A 222 1.67 3.61 -18.18
CA GLN A 222 0.56 4.56 -18.03
C GLN A 222 1.07 5.99 -17.86
N ILE A 223 1.94 6.42 -18.75
CA ILE A 223 2.53 7.75 -18.68
C ILE A 223 1.59 8.78 -19.31
N ASP A 224 1.15 9.75 -18.52
CA ASP A 224 0.25 10.84 -18.93
C ASP A 224 0.99 12.16 -19.20
N LEU A 225 2.32 12.15 -19.12
CA LEU A 225 3.12 13.33 -19.46
C LEU A 225 2.95 13.66 -20.94
N PRO A 226 2.99 14.98 -21.32
CA PRO A 226 2.91 15.37 -22.72
C PRO A 226 3.97 14.71 -23.60
N ASN A 227 5.18 14.52 -23.06
CA ASN A 227 6.24 13.76 -23.72
C ASN A 227 6.60 12.58 -22.81
N LYS A 228 6.26 11.37 -23.26
CA LYS A 228 6.48 10.15 -22.47
C LYS A 228 7.96 9.89 -22.16
N ASN A 229 8.85 10.36 -23.02
CA ASN A 229 10.29 10.22 -22.82
C ASN A 229 10.82 11.04 -21.62
N MET A 230 10.02 11.97 -21.11
CA MET A 230 10.38 12.75 -19.94
C MET A 230 10.16 12.03 -18.62
N SER A 231 9.46 10.87 -18.63
CA SER A 231 9.25 10.09 -17.42
C SER A 231 10.59 9.61 -16.85
N GLY A 232 10.82 9.86 -15.58
CA GLY A 232 12.08 9.50 -14.91
C GLY A 232 12.07 8.18 -14.19
N LEU A 233 10.95 7.47 -14.17
CA LEU A 233 10.82 6.25 -13.34
C LEU A 233 11.80 5.15 -13.75
N VAL A 234 11.80 4.78 -15.04
CA VAL A 234 12.66 3.68 -15.54
C VAL A 234 14.14 4.07 -15.40
N ARG A 235 14.47 5.30 -15.77
CA ARG A 235 15.85 5.79 -15.67
C ARG A 235 16.34 5.81 -14.22
N SER A 236 15.49 6.22 -13.28
CA SER A 236 15.85 6.21 -11.86
C SER A 236 16.17 4.80 -11.37
N LYS A 237 15.39 3.81 -11.79
CA LYS A 237 15.66 2.41 -11.47
C LYS A 237 17.04 1.98 -11.99
N GLU A 238 17.33 2.30 -13.26
CA GLU A 238 18.59 1.91 -13.89
C GLU A 238 19.80 2.56 -13.23
N LEU A 239 19.69 3.84 -12.90
CA LEU A 239 20.79 4.59 -12.31
C LEU A 239 21.06 4.24 -10.85
N LEU A 240 20.02 3.92 -10.08
CA LEU A 240 20.13 3.79 -8.62
C LEU A 240 20.07 2.36 -8.11
N GLY A 241 19.68 1.41 -8.95
CA GLY A 241 19.46 0.03 -8.52
C GLY A 241 20.70 -0.70 -8.03
N HIS A 242 21.90 -0.16 -8.28
CA HIS A 242 23.15 -0.76 -7.80
C HIS A 242 23.49 -0.36 -6.36
N LEU A 243 22.83 0.65 -5.80
CA LEU A 243 23.09 1.11 -4.44
C LEU A 243 22.40 0.17 -3.44
N LYS A 244 23.16 -0.33 -2.47
CA LYS A 244 22.66 -1.35 -1.52
C LYS A 244 21.52 -0.84 -0.63
N GLU A 245 21.43 0.47 -0.43
CA GLU A 245 20.40 1.11 0.38
C GLU A 245 19.07 1.25 -0.36
N ILE A 246 19.07 0.95 -1.66
CA ILE A 246 17.90 1.11 -2.54
C ILE A 246 17.46 -0.26 -3.03
N SER A 247 16.20 -0.60 -2.79
CA SER A 247 15.60 -1.82 -3.31
C SER A 247 14.73 -1.50 -4.53
N ILE A 248 14.89 -2.32 -5.57
CA ILE A 248 14.04 -2.24 -6.77
C ILE A 248 13.11 -3.45 -6.76
N VAL A 249 11.82 -3.22 -6.90
CA VAL A 249 10.82 -4.30 -7.00
C VAL A 249 10.01 -4.10 -8.28
N ASP A 250 10.12 -5.05 -9.20
CA ASP A 250 9.38 -5.02 -10.46
C ASP A 250 8.22 -6.01 -10.42
N PHE A 251 7.02 -5.48 -10.45
CA PHE A 251 5.79 -6.27 -10.54
C PHE A 251 5.45 -6.54 -11.99
N ASP A 252 4.73 -7.61 -12.24
CA ASP A 252 4.24 -7.95 -13.58
C ASP A 252 2.75 -8.33 -13.52
N HIS A 253 2.20 -8.71 -14.68
CA HIS A 253 0.76 -9.00 -14.78
C HIS A 253 0.32 -10.16 -13.89
N SER A 254 1.22 -11.08 -13.55
CA SER A 254 0.87 -12.19 -12.63
C SER A 254 0.60 -11.71 -11.20
N ASP A 255 1.08 -10.52 -10.84
CA ASP A 255 0.88 -9.95 -9.52
C ASP A 255 -0.42 -9.13 -9.40
N VAL A 256 -1.14 -8.94 -10.51
CA VAL A 256 -2.38 -8.14 -10.53
C VAL A 256 -3.50 -8.88 -9.79
N VAL A 257 -4.14 -8.19 -8.85
CA VAL A 257 -5.28 -8.70 -8.08
C VAL A 257 -6.49 -7.85 -8.44
N ARG A 258 -7.44 -8.45 -9.14
CA ARG A 258 -8.67 -7.75 -9.56
C ARG A 258 -9.79 -8.75 -9.80
N HIS A 259 -11.02 -8.23 -9.84
CA HIS A 259 -12.19 -9.05 -10.10
C HIS A 259 -12.03 -9.78 -11.45
N PRO A 260 -12.36 -11.08 -11.54
CA PRO A 260 -12.20 -11.84 -12.80
C PRO A 260 -12.92 -11.21 -14.00
N LEU A 261 -14.07 -10.56 -13.79
CA LEU A 261 -14.79 -9.88 -14.86
C LEU A 261 -14.00 -8.71 -15.44
N VAL A 262 -13.26 -7.98 -14.61
CA VAL A 262 -12.40 -6.87 -15.08
C VAL A 262 -11.34 -7.42 -16.04
N SER A 263 -10.74 -8.57 -15.70
CA SER A 263 -9.76 -9.21 -16.58
C SER A 263 -10.38 -9.58 -17.93
N LYS A 264 -11.61 -10.08 -17.93
CA LYS A 264 -12.34 -10.43 -19.16
C LYS A 264 -12.64 -9.18 -20.00
N ILE A 265 -13.07 -8.10 -19.36
CA ILE A 265 -13.38 -6.83 -20.04
C ILE A 265 -12.11 -6.28 -20.72
N VAL A 266 -10.98 -6.26 -19.99
CA VAL A 266 -9.71 -5.75 -20.55
C VAL A 266 -9.27 -6.58 -21.74
N LYS A 267 -9.38 -7.91 -21.69
CA LYS A 267 -9.04 -8.81 -22.82
C LYS A 267 -9.97 -8.57 -24.02
N ALA A 268 -11.14 -8.48 -23.77
CA ALA A 268 -12.08 -8.19 -24.86
C ALA A 268 -11.74 -6.86 -25.54
N UNK A 269 -11.49 -5.67 -24.93
CA UNK A 269 -11.20 -4.30 -25.31
C UNK A 269 -9.89 -4.07 -25.91
N UNK A 270 -9.33 -4.89 -25.82
CA UNK A 270 -8.01 -4.84 -26.33
C UNK A 270 -7.79 -5.08 -27.63
#